data_b97430d79d207e4d346fcdc37613c1fa
#
_entry.id   b97430d79d207e4d346fcdc37613c1fa
#
_cell.length_a   1.000
_cell.length_b   1.000
_cell.length_c   1.000
_cell.angle_alpha   90.00
_cell.angle_beta   90.00
_cell.angle_gamma   90.00
#
_symmetry.space_group_name_H-M   'P 1'
#
loop_
_entity.id
_entity.type
_entity.pdbx_description
1 polymer ?
#
loop_
_entity_poly.entity_id
_entity_poly.type
_entity_poly.pdbx_seq_one_letter_code
_entity_poly.pdbx_strand_id
1 'polypeptide(L)'
;MKICEKCFNDPSLILYIRQNGVDGICDVTNEETKVIDTVDLSDSFDSFISSFVESNEGVPFYSKIQQDWNIFNEQYGRIIFDALLKERKSALTLDTSVDYSDKIKHAVRDWNILKDNLINKYRYLSIRDWKNETYYNEAFAVHASTIN
;
A
#
# COMPACT_ATOMS: atom_id res chain seq x y z
N MET A 1 -12.53 12.22 6.74
CA MET A 1 -11.66 13.08 5.94
C MET A 1 -11.79 12.68 4.48
N LYS A 2 -12.05 13.61 3.62
CA LYS A 2 -12.15 13.41 2.18
C LYS A 2 -10.79 13.64 1.53
N ILE A 3 -10.32 12.70 0.76
CA ILE A 3 -8.99 12.74 0.15
C ILE A 3 -9.07 12.43 -1.34
N CYS A 4 -8.13 12.96 -2.11
CA CYS A 4 -8.10 12.81 -3.55
C CYS A 4 -6.84 12.06 -4.01
N GLU A 5 -6.75 11.79 -5.32
CA GLU A 5 -5.64 11.04 -5.88
C GLU A 5 -4.28 11.70 -5.67
N LYS A 6 -4.24 13.01 -5.53
CA LYS A 6 -2.98 13.74 -5.31
C LYS A 6 -2.33 13.42 -3.95
N CYS A 7 -3.10 12.81 -3.05
CA CYS A 7 -2.60 12.42 -1.74
C CYS A 7 -1.71 11.18 -1.78
N PHE A 8 -1.68 10.47 -2.91
CA PHE A 8 -1.02 9.18 -3.03
C PHE A 8 0.02 9.15 -4.14
N ASN A 9 1.01 8.30 -3.96
CA ASN A 9 1.96 7.93 -5.00
C ASN A 9 1.64 6.57 -5.61
N ASP A 10 0.90 5.74 -4.88
CA ASP A 10 0.56 4.38 -5.33
C ASP A 10 -0.41 4.42 -6.52
N PRO A 11 -0.02 3.87 -7.68
CA PRO A 11 -0.87 3.90 -8.87
C PRO A 11 -2.22 3.19 -8.67
N SER A 12 -2.26 2.14 -7.87
CA SER A 12 -3.49 1.39 -7.62
C SER A 12 -4.50 2.21 -6.83
N LEU A 13 -4.04 2.96 -5.84
CA LEU A 13 -4.89 3.84 -5.06
C LEU A 13 -5.37 5.03 -5.89
N ILE A 14 -4.48 5.59 -6.69
CA ILE A 14 -4.84 6.67 -7.61
C ILE A 14 -5.96 6.22 -8.56
N LEU A 15 -5.80 5.05 -9.15
CA LEU A 15 -6.80 4.49 -10.06
C LEU A 15 -8.11 4.20 -9.33
N TYR A 16 -8.04 3.66 -8.13
CA TYR A 16 -9.22 3.37 -7.33
C TYR A 16 -10.04 4.64 -7.06
N ILE A 17 -9.37 5.73 -6.71
CA ILE A 17 -10.04 7.01 -6.44
C ILE A 17 -10.66 7.58 -7.72
N ARG A 18 -9.97 7.48 -8.84
CA ARG A 18 -10.51 7.92 -10.12
C ARG A 18 -11.78 7.18 -10.52
N GLN A 19 -11.83 5.88 -10.24
CA GLN A 19 -12.94 5.03 -10.61
C GLN A 19 -14.11 5.06 -9.62
N ASN A 20 -13.83 5.21 -8.34
CA ASN A 20 -14.83 5.07 -7.28
C ASN A 20 -15.10 6.36 -6.51
N GLY A 21 -14.28 7.37 -6.69
CA GLY A 21 -14.47 8.65 -6.01
C GLY A 21 -15.71 9.39 -6.51
N VAL A 22 -16.19 10.28 -5.68
CA VAL A 22 -17.30 11.18 -6.00
C VAL A 22 -16.81 12.61 -6.06
N ASP A 23 -17.51 13.46 -6.78
CA ASP A 23 -17.13 14.86 -6.87
C ASP A 23 -17.25 15.53 -5.49
N GLY A 24 -16.21 16.24 -5.11
CA GLY A 24 -16.16 16.91 -3.82
C GLY A 24 -14.88 17.70 -3.66
N ILE A 25 -14.65 18.18 -2.45
CA ILE A 25 -13.47 18.96 -2.13
C ILE A 25 -12.55 18.12 -1.25
N CYS A 26 -11.30 17.99 -1.66
CA CYS A 26 -10.31 17.29 -0.87
C CYS A 26 -9.96 18.11 0.37
N ASP A 27 -10.07 17.51 1.53
CA ASP A 27 -9.83 18.20 2.81
C ASP A 27 -8.36 18.59 3.00
N VAL A 28 -7.47 17.94 2.26
CA VAL A 28 -6.02 18.15 2.40
C VAL A 28 -5.49 19.14 1.36
N THR A 29 -5.95 19.03 0.12
CA THR A 29 -5.47 19.89 -0.97
C THR A 29 -6.38 21.07 -1.25
N ASN A 30 -7.61 21.06 -0.72
CA ASN A 30 -8.67 22.04 -0.97
C ASN A 30 -9.08 22.14 -2.45
N GLU A 31 -8.79 21.11 -3.23
CA GLU A 31 -9.17 21.09 -4.65
C GLU A 31 -10.50 20.38 -4.84
N GLU A 32 -11.26 20.89 -5.79
CA GLU A 32 -12.51 20.27 -6.22
C GLU A 32 -12.17 19.18 -7.24
N THR A 33 -12.42 17.93 -6.89
CA THR A 33 -12.02 16.77 -7.69
C THR A 33 -12.75 15.52 -7.20
N LYS A 34 -12.37 14.37 -7.72
CA LYS A 34 -12.86 13.09 -7.19
C LYS A 34 -12.23 12.84 -5.82
N VAL A 35 -13.06 12.58 -4.84
CA VAL A 35 -12.62 12.31 -3.47
C VAL A 35 -13.24 11.02 -2.95
N ILE A 36 -12.57 10.43 -1.97
CA ILE A 36 -13.04 9.27 -1.24
C ILE A 36 -12.86 9.56 0.25
N ASP A 37 -13.71 9.00 1.08
CA ASP A 37 -13.56 9.17 2.53
C ASP A 37 -12.53 8.19 3.07
N THR A 38 -11.70 8.62 4.01
CA THR A 38 -10.72 7.76 4.65
C THR A 38 -11.35 6.57 5.36
N VAL A 39 -12.59 6.71 5.81
CA VAL A 39 -13.34 5.59 6.39
C VAL A 39 -13.49 4.45 5.40
N ASP A 40 -13.76 4.77 4.14
CA ASP A 40 -13.92 3.76 3.09
C ASP A 40 -12.59 3.06 2.75
N LEU A 41 -11.48 3.74 2.95
CA LEU A 41 -10.16 3.15 2.74
C LEU A 41 -9.65 2.38 3.94
N SER A 42 -10.16 2.65 5.13
CA SER A 42 -9.59 2.09 6.36
C SER A 42 -9.65 0.56 6.37
N ASP A 43 -10.70 -0.03 5.83
CA ASP A 43 -10.81 -1.48 5.75
C ASP A 43 -9.73 -2.10 4.85
N SER A 44 -9.41 -1.42 3.76
CA SER A 44 -8.36 -1.87 2.85
C SER A 44 -6.97 -1.82 3.48
N PHE A 45 -6.78 -0.93 4.43
CA PHE A 45 -5.51 -0.81 5.14
C PHE A 45 -5.39 -1.73 6.36
N ASP A 46 -6.46 -2.39 6.76
CA ASP A 46 -6.46 -3.20 7.97
C ASP A 46 -5.43 -4.33 7.93
N SER A 47 -5.44 -5.13 6.87
CA SER A 47 -4.46 -6.21 6.69
C SER A 47 -3.05 -5.68 6.60
N PHE A 48 -2.88 -4.54 5.94
CA PHE A 48 -1.57 -3.90 5.79
C PHE A 48 -1.03 -3.45 7.14
N ILE A 49 -1.84 -2.73 7.91
CA ILE A 49 -1.44 -2.25 9.25
C ILE A 49 -1.13 -3.42 10.19
N SER A 50 -1.93 -4.48 10.13
CA SER A 50 -1.73 -5.65 10.98
C SER A 50 -0.49 -6.48 10.65
N SER A 51 0.15 -6.17 9.51
CA SER A 51 1.42 -6.82 9.14
C SER A 51 2.61 -6.29 9.91
N PHE A 52 2.43 -5.25 10.70
CA PHE A 52 3.50 -4.60 11.46
C PHE A 52 3.32 -4.80 12.95
N VAL A 53 4.43 -4.91 13.66
CA VAL A 53 4.43 -5.03 15.12
C VAL A 53 5.42 -4.02 15.70
N GLU A 54 5.15 -3.58 16.92
CA GLU A 54 6.08 -2.73 17.64
C GLU A 54 7.40 -3.45 17.85
N SER A 55 8.51 -2.76 17.62
CA SER A 55 9.83 -3.34 17.75
C SER A 55 10.82 -2.26 18.22
N ASN A 56 11.58 -2.58 19.26
CA ASN A 56 12.61 -1.65 19.78
C ASN A 56 13.73 -1.39 18.77
N GLU A 57 13.93 -2.33 17.84
CA GLU A 57 14.97 -2.21 16.80
C GLU A 57 14.38 -1.79 15.45
N GLY A 58 13.11 -1.43 15.44
CA GLY A 58 12.43 -1.01 14.23
C GLY A 58 12.67 0.44 13.85
N VAL A 59 11.91 0.91 12.89
CA VAL A 59 11.89 2.31 12.47
C VAL A 59 10.49 2.88 12.65
N PRO A 60 10.35 4.23 12.75
CA PRO A 60 9.02 4.82 12.88
C PRO A 60 8.07 4.36 11.79
N PHE A 61 6.84 4.09 12.17
CA PHE A 61 5.85 3.45 11.28
C PHE A 61 5.68 4.17 9.96
N TYR A 62 5.47 5.46 10.00
CA TYR A 62 5.31 6.23 8.78
C TYR A 62 6.55 6.15 7.89
N SER A 63 7.73 6.27 8.49
CA SER A 63 9.00 6.15 7.76
C SER A 63 9.14 4.79 7.10
N LYS A 64 8.77 3.74 7.82
CA LYS A 64 8.83 2.35 7.31
C LYS A 64 7.97 2.19 6.06
N ILE A 65 6.74 2.69 6.13
CA ILE A 65 5.80 2.60 5.00
C ILE A 65 6.29 3.38 3.80
N GLN A 66 6.80 4.59 4.00
CA GLN A 66 7.29 5.41 2.91
C GLN A 66 8.56 4.84 2.29
N GLN A 67 9.46 4.30 3.09
CA GLN A 67 10.70 3.69 2.59
C GLN A 67 10.42 2.43 1.76
N ASP A 68 9.55 1.57 2.26
CA ASP A 68 9.34 0.26 1.65
C ASP A 68 8.27 0.27 0.56
N TRP A 69 7.26 1.13 0.67
CA TRP A 69 6.08 1.08 -0.20
C TRP A 69 5.80 2.37 -0.96
N ASN A 70 6.29 3.52 -0.46
CA ASN A 70 6.07 4.82 -1.08
C ASN A 70 4.59 5.05 -1.46
N ILE A 71 3.70 4.82 -0.51
CA ILE A 71 2.26 4.87 -0.75
C ILE A 71 1.75 6.30 -0.89
N PHE A 72 2.22 7.18 -0.02
CA PHE A 72 1.64 8.52 0.11
C PHE A 72 2.48 9.59 -0.56
N ASN A 73 1.81 10.63 -1.04
CA ASN A 73 2.50 11.87 -1.39
C ASN A 73 3.15 12.43 -0.12
N GLU A 74 4.42 12.77 -0.21
CA GLU A 74 5.23 13.17 0.93
C GLU A 74 4.65 14.37 1.68
N GLN A 75 4.03 15.29 0.97
CA GLN A 75 3.47 16.51 1.56
C GLN A 75 2.26 16.23 2.45
N TYR A 76 1.44 15.22 2.11
CA TYR A 76 0.15 14.98 2.75
C TYR A 76 0.10 13.68 3.55
N GLY A 77 1.06 12.81 3.35
CA GLY A 77 0.99 11.43 3.83
C GLY A 77 0.85 11.27 5.33
N ARG A 78 1.56 12.07 6.11
CA ARG A 78 1.52 11.95 7.57
C ARG A 78 0.11 12.21 8.10
N ILE A 79 -0.56 13.22 7.59
CA ILE A 79 -1.92 13.59 8.01
C ILE A 79 -2.88 12.45 7.68
N ILE A 80 -2.76 11.91 6.48
CA ILE A 80 -3.67 10.88 5.98
C ILE A 80 -3.45 9.55 6.72
N PHE A 81 -2.21 9.15 6.88
CA PHE A 81 -1.93 7.89 7.56
C PHE A 81 -2.32 7.96 9.05
N ASP A 82 -2.10 9.10 9.67
CA ASP A 82 -2.55 9.32 11.04
C ASP A 82 -4.07 9.16 11.16
N ALA A 83 -4.81 9.73 10.23
CA ALA A 83 -6.27 9.60 10.19
C ALA A 83 -6.70 8.14 10.02
N LEU A 84 -6.04 7.41 9.14
CA LEU A 84 -6.34 5.98 8.93
C LEU A 84 -6.08 5.15 10.18
N LEU A 85 -4.96 5.40 10.86
CA LEU A 85 -4.64 4.70 12.11
C LEU A 85 -5.67 4.98 13.19
N LYS A 86 -6.11 6.23 13.30
CA LYS A 86 -7.12 6.62 14.29
C LYS A 86 -8.47 6.00 14.00
N GLU A 87 -8.87 5.94 12.75
CA GLU A 87 -10.14 5.32 12.35
C GLU A 87 -10.15 3.82 12.64
N ARG A 88 -9.01 3.15 12.50
CA ARG A 88 -8.86 1.74 12.84
C ARG A 88 -8.62 1.52 14.32
N LYS A 89 -8.53 2.58 15.12
CA LYS A 89 -8.21 2.51 16.54
C LYS A 89 -6.95 1.70 16.79
N SER A 90 -5.96 1.89 15.94
CA SER A 90 -4.69 1.18 16.03
C SER A 90 -3.95 1.56 17.30
N ALA A 91 -3.30 0.58 17.92
CA ALA A 91 -2.37 0.83 19.02
C ALA A 91 -1.06 1.45 18.53
N LEU A 92 -0.77 1.32 17.23
CA LEU A 92 0.43 1.90 16.64
C LEU A 92 0.15 3.33 16.19
N THR A 93 1.14 4.19 16.33
CA THR A 93 1.08 5.59 15.86
C THR A 93 2.13 5.80 14.78
N LEU A 94 2.12 6.98 14.15
CA LEU A 94 3.09 7.32 13.11
C LEU A 94 4.55 7.15 13.57
N ASP A 95 4.81 7.43 14.83
CA ASP A 95 6.16 7.44 15.36
C ASP A 95 6.52 6.18 16.17
N THR A 96 5.58 5.24 16.30
CA THR A 96 5.87 3.97 16.94
C THR A 96 6.91 3.22 16.11
N SER A 97 7.98 2.79 16.77
CA SER A 97 9.01 1.98 16.13
C SER A 97 8.45 0.62 15.78
N VAL A 98 8.47 0.24 14.52
CA VAL A 98 7.83 -0.99 14.04
C VAL A 98 8.76 -1.79 13.15
N ASP A 99 8.44 -3.07 13.02
CA ASP A 99 9.00 -3.95 12.01
C ASP A 99 7.87 -4.87 11.53
N TYR A 100 8.10 -5.60 10.47
CA TYR A 100 7.14 -6.59 10.01
C TYR A 100 6.99 -7.69 11.06
N SER A 101 5.79 -8.26 11.17
CA SER A 101 5.61 -9.46 11.95
C SER A 101 6.48 -10.59 11.38
N ASP A 102 6.85 -11.57 12.20
CA ASP A 102 7.72 -12.68 11.75
C ASP A 102 7.14 -13.41 10.54
N LYS A 103 5.84 -13.63 10.55
CA LYS A 103 5.13 -14.26 9.44
C LYS A 103 5.30 -13.47 8.15
N ILE A 104 5.21 -12.16 8.23
CA ILE A 104 5.32 -11.27 7.07
C ILE A 104 6.76 -11.11 6.61
N LYS A 105 7.73 -11.13 7.52
CA LYS A 105 9.14 -11.06 7.15
C LYS A 105 9.51 -12.15 6.17
N HIS A 106 9.06 -13.37 6.40
CA HIS A 106 9.30 -14.46 5.46
C HIS A 106 8.59 -14.23 4.12
N ALA A 107 7.34 -13.83 4.17
CA ALA A 107 6.57 -13.57 2.94
C ALA A 107 7.17 -12.45 2.10
N VAL A 108 7.63 -11.38 2.71
CA VAL A 108 8.25 -10.27 2.00
C VAL A 108 9.57 -10.69 1.38
N ARG A 109 10.37 -11.48 2.07
CA ARG A 109 11.60 -12.03 1.53
C ARG A 109 11.33 -12.91 0.32
N ASP A 110 10.39 -13.82 0.45
CA ASP A 110 10.02 -14.74 -0.62
C ASP A 110 9.48 -13.98 -1.83
N TRP A 111 8.67 -12.96 -1.59
CA TRP A 111 8.15 -12.10 -2.64
C TRP A 111 9.26 -11.35 -3.38
N ASN A 112 10.23 -10.82 -2.66
CA ASN A 112 11.35 -10.11 -3.26
C ASN A 112 12.21 -11.03 -4.12
N ILE A 113 12.47 -12.24 -3.65
CA ILE A 113 13.21 -13.26 -4.42
C ILE A 113 12.46 -13.60 -5.69
N LEU A 114 11.17 -13.85 -5.57
CA LEU A 114 10.33 -14.13 -6.72
C LEU A 114 10.32 -12.98 -7.72
N LYS A 115 10.12 -11.77 -7.22
CA LYS A 115 10.07 -10.57 -8.04
C LYS A 115 11.35 -10.40 -8.84
N ASP A 116 12.51 -10.62 -8.22
CA ASP A 116 13.78 -10.56 -8.92
C ASP A 116 13.88 -11.64 -10.00
N ASN A 117 13.46 -12.85 -9.69
CA ASN A 117 13.43 -13.95 -10.64
C ASN A 117 12.53 -13.65 -11.83
N LEU A 118 11.36 -13.07 -11.55
CA LEU A 118 10.41 -12.73 -12.59
C LEU A 118 10.90 -11.59 -13.48
N ILE A 119 11.50 -10.58 -12.89
CA ILE A 119 12.10 -9.48 -13.66
C ILE A 119 13.19 -10.01 -14.57
N ASN A 120 14.04 -10.90 -14.08
CA ASN A 120 15.15 -11.47 -14.84
C ASN A 120 14.70 -12.46 -15.92
N LYS A 121 13.68 -13.27 -15.62
CA LYS A 121 13.18 -14.28 -16.55
C LYS A 121 12.15 -13.76 -17.54
N TYR A 122 11.30 -12.84 -17.08
CA TYR A 122 10.13 -12.41 -17.82
C TYR A 122 10.09 -10.89 -18.07
N ARG A 123 11.23 -10.22 -17.93
CA ARG A 123 11.31 -8.77 -18.11
C ARG A 123 10.86 -8.28 -19.48
N TYR A 124 10.88 -9.13 -20.48
CA TYR A 124 10.41 -8.83 -21.82
C TYR A 124 8.89 -8.92 -21.93
N LEU A 125 8.21 -9.44 -20.90
CA LEU A 125 6.76 -9.47 -20.88
C LEU A 125 6.25 -8.07 -20.51
N SER A 126 5.21 -7.63 -21.20
CA SER A 126 4.58 -6.37 -20.87
C SER A 126 3.76 -6.50 -19.59
N ILE A 127 3.43 -5.35 -18.99
CA ILE A 127 2.55 -5.35 -17.82
C ILE A 127 1.20 -5.98 -18.16
N ARG A 128 0.75 -5.83 -19.40
CA ARG A 128 -0.48 -6.46 -19.87
C ARG A 128 -0.36 -7.98 -19.81
N ASP A 129 0.79 -8.53 -20.19
CA ASP A 129 1.03 -9.96 -20.13
C ASP A 129 1.06 -10.45 -18.70
N TRP A 130 1.60 -9.66 -17.79
CA TRP A 130 1.56 -9.92 -16.37
C TRP A 130 0.15 -9.99 -15.83
N LYS A 131 -0.71 -9.12 -16.34
CA LYS A 131 -2.12 -9.10 -15.98
C LYS A 131 -2.90 -10.14 -16.75
N ASN A 132 -2.31 -10.79 -17.73
CA ASN A 132 -2.90 -11.93 -18.39
C ASN A 132 -3.06 -13.03 -17.34
N GLU A 133 -4.27 -13.53 -17.22
CA GLU A 133 -4.61 -14.45 -16.16
C GLU A 133 -3.72 -15.68 -16.12
N THR A 134 -3.35 -16.21 -17.27
CA THR A 134 -2.50 -17.40 -17.35
C THR A 134 -1.14 -17.17 -16.73
N TYR A 135 -0.45 -16.14 -17.17
CA TYR A 135 0.86 -15.81 -16.60
C TYR A 135 0.77 -15.41 -15.15
N TYR A 136 -0.21 -14.60 -14.84
CA TYR A 136 -0.41 -14.12 -13.50
C TYR A 136 -0.64 -15.28 -12.54
N ASN A 137 -1.54 -16.18 -12.89
CA ASN A 137 -1.86 -17.33 -12.06
C ASN A 137 -0.70 -18.30 -11.96
N GLU A 138 0.02 -18.56 -13.03
CA GLU A 138 1.20 -19.42 -12.98
C GLU A 138 2.28 -18.83 -12.10
N ALA A 139 2.57 -17.57 -12.26
CA ALA A 139 3.59 -16.91 -11.47
C ALA A 139 3.23 -16.92 -10.00
N PHE A 140 2.00 -16.58 -9.67
CA PHE A 140 1.54 -16.60 -8.29
C PHE A 140 1.29 -18.01 -7.78
N ALA A 141 0.94 -18.94 -8.64
CA ALA A 141 0.74 -20.32 -8.25
C ALA A 141 2.06 -21.00 -7.85
N VAL A 142 3.13 -20.71 -8.54
CA VAL A 142 4.45 -21.22 -8.17
C VAL A 142 4.90 -20.62 -6.86
N HIS A 143 4.44 -19.48 -6.51
CA HIS A 143 4.91 -18.76 -5.38
C HIS A 143 3.92 -18.64 -4.28
N ALA A 144 2.83 -18.16 -4.59
CA ALA A 144 1.87 -17.81 -3.63
C ALA A 144 0.86 -18.87 -3.41
N SER A 145 0.87 -19.41 -3.93
CA SER A 145 1.56 -19.54 -5.07
C SER A 145 2.01 -18.30 -5.53
N THR A 146 2.67 -18.05 -6.57
CA THR A 146 3.48 -17.04 -6.96
C THR A 146 2.96 -15.94 -7.73
N ILE A 147 3.27 -15.18 -8.33
CA ILE A 147 3.13 -14.21 -9.11
C ILE A 147 2.53 -14.10 -10.01
N ASN A 148 2.36 -14.53 -10.11
CA ASN A 148 2.02 -14.46 -10.94
C ASN A 148 1.70 -14.18 -10.98
#